data_0ef6fe95a308451461d911caddfd3851
#
_entry.id   0ef6fe95a308451461d911caddfd3851
#
_cell.length_a   1.000
_cell.length_b   1.000
_cell.length_c   1.000
_cell.angle_alpha   90.00
_cell.angle_beta   90.00
_cell.angle_gamma   90.00
#
_symmetry.space_group_name_H-M   'P 1'
#
loop_
_entity.id
_entity.type
_entity.pdbx_description
1 polymer ?
#
loop_
_entity_poly.entity_id
_entity_poly.type
_entity_poly.pdbx_seq_one_letter_code
_entity_poly.pdbx_strand_id
1 'polypeptide(L)'
;MAKMYPEIFPGKWDDGNPEFVVFQSLRKLPDNYVILYSKRFKGGLFGKAECEIDFIISNQHDVVICLEVKGGLIAYDGAQDCWKQNDTVMPRSPDRQASEATHGLIRELSRELQNANVDWALCFPQCSYRPGGGATGVPLSRIIDEQRLANIVAELPKLERDVRAAFRRSGMTKPEAAEFIKRLTRGIGFVQILGVRLAREAEQLIQVTEEQCQVLSDLEINPRMIVHGAAGTGKTVVAQAFAKRLGESGRKVLLLFYNKGIASKVRYAFERDSSVTVSTFSSFAKRLVEANEPEWWESQAKTESDFWSLILPSKLLDIPRSQQPTYDAIIVDEGQDFKPEWYEYLQTLLATSEESRFCVFLDEHQDIFGHWKHFPCSPAPAKKVFTKNCRNTKAIVGFLNRSYPTRMECYDMSPLGVPVIERVAHSDLEELEHLTSDIKKLVGPEHVRPGAIVILLNTPKEQSPLGGAKAIAGYPLESTYGRYDPSARQIYYSTIEIFKGLEADIVFLLLGSALDLAACRQAIYVQGSRAKHLLYIYRRE
;
A
#
# COMPACT_ATOMS: atom_id res chain seq x y z
N MET A 1 -0.60 -10.51 36.12
CA MET A 1 -1.83 -9.97 35.53
C MET A 1 -2.38 -10.97 34.53
N ALA A 2 -3.70 -11.03 34.40
CA ALA A 2 -4.36 -11.93 33.46
C ALA A 2 -3.89 -11.70 32.04
N LYS A 3 -3.88 -12.77 31.24
CA LYS A 3 -3.58 -12.70 29.81
C LYS A 3 -4.82 -12.31 29.05
N MET A 4 -4.78 -11.16 28.39
CA MET A 4 -5.91 -10.59 27.64
C MET A 4 -5.83 -10.89 26.15
N TYR A 5 -6.96 -11.17 25.51
CA TYR A 5 -7.10 -11.29 24.06
C TYR A 5 -8.31 -10.49 23.55
N PRO A 6 -8.09 -9.34 22.86
CA PRO A 6 -6.78 -8.74 22.54
C PRO A 6 -6.08 -8.13 23.76
N GLU A 7 -4.78 -7.89 23.66
CA GLU A 7 -3.98 -7.28 24.76
C GLU A 7 -4.38 -5.82 25.02
N ILE A 8 -4.87 -5.15 24.00
CA ILE A 8 -5.32 -3.75 24.01
C ILE A 8 -6.81 -3.73 23.69
N PHE A 9 -7.58 -2.97 24.46
CA PHE A 9 -9.02 -2.82 24.23
C PHE A 9 -9.28 -2.19 22.85
N PRO A 10 -10.10 -2.83 21.97
CA PRO A 10 -10.28 -2.37 20.59
C PRO A 10 -11.34 -1.26 20.44
N GLY A 11 -12.09 -0.94 21.51
CA GLY A 11 -13.14 0.08 21.52
C GLY A 11 -12.65 1.46 21.97
N LYS A 12 -13.60 2.36 22.25
CA LYS A 12 -13.29 3.68 22.83
C LYS A 12 -12.77 3.53 24.25
N TRP A 13 -11.65 4.16 24.55
CA TRP A 13 -11.00 4.22 25.86
C TRP A 13 -11.63 5.33 26.69
N ASP A 14 -12.83 5.10 27.18
CA ASP A 14 -13.64 6.05 27.92
C ASP A 14 -14.28 5.32 29.11
N ASP A 15 -14.17 5.89 30.29
CA ASP A 15 -14.75 5.33 31.53
C ASP A 15 -16.31 5.31 31.47
N GLY A 16 -16.93 6.04 30.53
CA GLY A 16 -18.33 5.92 30.17
C GLY A 16 -18.67 4.63 29.40
N ASN A 17 -17.67 3.96 28.81
CA ASN A 17 -17.86 2.67 28.14
C ASN A 17 -17.84 1.51 29.14
N PRO A 18 -18.97 0.82 29.37
CA PRO A 18 -19.08 -0.23 30.39
C PRO A 18 -18.13 -1.40 30.13
N GLU A 19 -17.90 -1.77 28.87
CA GLU A 19 -17.01 -2.87 28.53
C GLU A 19 -15.54 -2.51 28.76
N PHE A 20 -15.15 -1.25 28.58
CA PHE A 20 -13.80 -0.78 28.86
C PHE A 20 -13.49 -0.84 30.36
N VAL A 21 -14.45 -0.43 31.21
CA VAL A 21 -14.32 -0.51 32.68
C VAL A 21 -14.14 -1.97 33.14
N VAL A 22 -14.94 -2.88 32.55
CA VAL A 22 -14.81 -4.32 32.83
C VAL A 22 -13.47 -4.87 32.36
N PHE A 23 -13.03 -4.51 31.16
CA PHE A 23 -11.74 -4.92 30.60
C PHE A 23 -10.57 -4.53 31.51
N GLN A 24 -10.56 -3.28 31.98
CA GLN A 24 -9.53 -2.80 32.90
C GLN A 24 -9.55 -3.55 34.26
N SER A 25 -10.73 -3.85 34.78
CA SER A 25 -10.90 -4.57 36.04
C SER A 25 -10.45 -6.03 35.92
N LEU A 26 -10.84 -6.72 34.87
CA LEU A 26 -10.43 -8.11 34.58
C LEU A 26 -8.92 -8.25 34.34
N ARG A 27 -8.26 -7.23 33.80
CA ARG A 27 -6.81 -7.21 33.63
C ARG A 27 -6.03 -7.32 34.94
N LYS A 28 -6.62 -6.92 36.07
CA LYS A 28 -6.00 -7.00 37.39
C LYS A 28 -5.94 -8.42 37.95
N LEU A 29 -6.67 -9.38 37.39
CA LEU A 29 -6.65 -10.79 37.80
C LEU A 29 -5.24 -11.39 37.69
N PRO A 30 -4.92 -12.44 38.48
CA PRO A 30 -3.66 -13.17 38.38
C PRO A 30 -3.37 -13.76 36.99
N ASP A 31 -2.13 -14.18 36.77
CA ASP A 31 -1.63 -14.69 35.48
C ASP A 31 -2.15 -16.06 35.06
N ASN A 32 -2.73 -16.80 36.01
CA ASN A 32 -3.44 -18.05 35.73
C ASN A 32 -4.78 -17.84 35.03
N TYR A 33 -5.25 -16.59 34.87
CA TYR A 33 -6.46 -16.29 34.13
C TYR A 33 -6.16 -15.88 32.67
N VAL A 34 -7.01 -16.35 31.77
CA VAL A 34 -7.08 -15.91 30.37
C VAL A 34 -8.44 -15.29 30.14
N ILE A 35 -8.44 -14.09 29.57
CA ILE A 35 -9.62 -13.29 29.27
C ILE A 35 -9.71 -13.10 27.75
N LEU A 36 -10.86 -13.48 27.18
CA LEU A 36 -11.14 -13.28 25.76
C LEU A 36 -12.32 -12.32 25.64
N TYR A 37 -12.12 -11.23 24.91
CA TYR A 37 -13.11 -10.17 24.69
C TYR A 37 -13.85 -10.37 23.37
N SER A 38 -15.16 -10.12 23.37
CA SER A 38 -16.05 -10.09 22.21
C SER A 38 -15.88 -11.30 21.28
N LYS A 39 -16.44 -12.45 21.66
CA LYS A 39 -16.38 -13.68 20.85
C LYS A 39 -17.74 -14.02 20.29
N ARG A 40 -17.80 -14.23 18.97
CA ARG A 40 -19.03 -14.57 18.23
C ARG A 40 -19.03 -16.05 17.87
N PHE A 41 -20.19 -16.68 18.02
CA PHE A 41 -20.42 -18.11 17.73
C PHE A 41 -21.63 -18.28 16.82
N LYS A 42 -21.59 -19.34 15.98
CA LYS A 42 -22.75 -19.72 15.17
C LYS A 42 -23.72 -20.57 15.99
N GLY A 43 -25.02 -20.24 15.93
CA GLY A 43 -26.10 -21.13 16.32
C GLY A 43 -26.64 -20.98 17.72
N GLY A 44 -27.54 -20.04 17.95
CA GLY A 44 -28.46 -20.02 19.08
C GLY A 44 -29.51 -21.16 19.00
N LEU A 45 -30.09 -21.55 20.15
CA LEU A 45 -31.07 -22.63 20.31
C LEU A 45 -32.34 -22.50 19.45
N PHE A 46 -32.63 -21.31 18.85
CA PHE A 46 -33.83 -20.98 18.10
C PHE A 46 -33.55 -20.43 16.71
N GLY A 47 -32.54 -20.95 16.00
CA GLY A 47 -32.32 -20.58 14.58
C GLY A 47 -31.72 -19.18 14.37
N LYS A 48 -31.23 -18.48 15.40
CA LYS A 48 -30.47 -17.22 15.25
C LYS A 48 -29.04 -17.54 14.79
N ALA A 49 -28.61 -16.83 13.78
CA ALA A 49 -27.35 -17.12 13.10
C ALA A 49 -26.09 -16.85 13.96
N GLU A 50 -26.15 -15.97 14.97
CA GLU A 50 -24.97 -15.55 15.75
C GLU A 50 -25.31 -15.24 17.20
N CYS A 51 -24.45 -15.67 18.12
CA CYS A 51 -24.41 -15.31 19.54
C CYS A 51 -23.07 -14.61 19.81
N GLU A 52 -23.05 -13.57 20.62
CA GLU A 52 -21.85 -12.87 21.09
C GLU A 52 -21.73 -13.03 22.60
N ILE A 53 -20.50 -13.20 23.09
CA ILE A 53 -20.13 -13.19 24.50
C ILE A 53 -19.17 -12.03 24.71
N ASP A 54 -19.51 -11.10 25.59
CA ASP A 54 -18.69 -9.90 25.80
C ASP A 54 -17.32 -10.27 26.38
N PHE A 55 -17.27 -11.14 27.41
CA PHE A 55 -16.02 -11.67 27.94
C PHE A 55 -16.13 -13.15 28.28
N ILE A 56 -15.10 -13.91 27.92
CA ILE A 56 -14.90 -15.28 28.41
C ILE A 56 -13.72 -15.26 29.36
N ILE A 57 -13.94 -15.69 30.59
CA ILE A 57 -12.96 -15.77 31.66
C ILE A 57 -12.64 -17.23 31.90
N SER A 58 -11.39 -17.65 31.71
CA SER A 58 -10.92 -19.01 31.99
C SER A 58 -9.80 -19.00 33.00
N ASN A 59 -9.88 -19.83 34.05
CA ASN A 59 -8.77 -20.07 34.95
C ASN A 59 -7.78 -21.12 34.43
N GLN A 60 -7.92 -21.56 33.20
CA GLN A 60 -7.08 -22.53 32.50
C GLN A 60 -7.05 -23.92 33.15
N HIS A 61 -7.98 -24.20 34.01
CA HIS A 61 -8.03 -25.47 34.73
C HIS A 61 -9.44 -26.07 34.68
N ASP A 62 -10.38 -25.54 35.41
CA ASP A 62 -11.66 -26.22 35.59
C ASP A 62 -12.90 -25.33 35.42
N VAL A 63 -12.74 -24.00 35.36
CA VAL A 63 -13.86 -23.06 35.25
C VAL A 63 -13.71 -22.14 34.06
N VAL A 64 -14.82 -21.98 33.30
CA VAL A 64 -15.01 -20.99 32.27
C VAL A 64 -16.28 -20.21 32.53
N ILE A 65 -16.19 -18.89 32.62
CA ILE A 65 -17.31 -18.00 32.88
C ILE A 65 -17.53 -17.11 31.65
N CYS A 66 -18.75 -17.14 31.11
CA CYS A 66 -19.21 -16.25 30.05
C CYS A 66 -19.88 -15.04 30.67
N LEU A 67 -19.31 -13.86 30.52
CA LEU A 67 -19.76 -12.62 31.14
C LEU A 67 -20.49 -11.76 30.11
N GLU A 68 -21.73 -11.42 30.43
CA GLU A 68 -22.54 -10.44 29.67
C GLU A 68 -22.49 -9.10 30.40
N VAL A 69 -22.19 -8.01 29.68
CA VAL A 69 -22.04 -6.66 30.24
C VAL A 69 -23.20 -5.78 29.80
N LYS A 70 -23.82 -5.09 30.75
CA LYS A 70 -24.84 -4.08 30.46
C LYS A 70 -24.52 -2.77 31.16
N GLY A 71 -24.39 -1.71 30.38
CA GLY A 71 -24.17 -0.35 30.90
C GLY A 71 -25.47 0.40 31.19
N GLY A 72 -25.34 1.56 31.84
CA GLY A 72 -26.46 2.38 32.27
C GLY A 72 -27.14 1.88 33.53
N LEU A 73 -28.29 2.45 33.84
CA LEU A 73 -29.09 2.06 35.02
C LEU A 73 -29.87 0.78 34.70
N ILE A 74 -29.53 -0.31 35.40
CA ILE A 74 -30.18 -1.61 35.20
C ILE A 74 -31.10 -1.89 36.41
N ALA A 75 -32.31 -2.28 36.14
CA ALA A 75 -33.31 -2.67 37.13
C ALA A 75 -34.08 -3.90 36.65
N TYR A 76 -34.53 -4.72 37.63
CA TYR A 76 -35.47 -5.80 37.37
C TYR A 76 -36.82 -5.43 38.00
N ASP A 77 -37.89 -5.44 37.19
CA ASP A 77 -39.25 -5.21 37.61
C ASP A 77 -39.95 -6.55 37.89
N GLY A 78 -40.04 -6.92 39.17
CA GLY A 78 -40.63 -8.19 39.56
C GLY A 78 -42.17 -8.27 39.33
N ALA A 79 -42.86 -7.14 39.17
CA ALA A 79 -44.27 -7.13 38.88
C ALA A 79 -44.56 -7.41 37.37
N GLN A 80 -43.62 -7.00 36.51
CA GLN A 80 -43.71 -7.20 35.06
C GLN A 80 -42.84 -8.36 34.54
N ASP A 81 -42.09 -8.98 35.44
CA ASP A 81 -41.11 -10.04 35.14
C ASP A 81 -40.17 -9.63 33.97
N CYS A 82 -39.61 -8.43 34.03
CA CYS A 82 -38.80 -7.89 32.96
C CYS A 82 -37.60 -7.07 33.49
N TRP A 83 -36.51 -7.09 32.68
CA TRP A 83 -35.36 -6.23 32.89
C TRP A 83 -35.54 -4.88 32.17
N LYS A 84 -35.15 -3.81 32.83
CA LYS A 84 -35.14 -2.44 32.34
C LYS A 84 -33.74 -1.88 32.26
N GLN A 85 -33.45 -1.12 31.21
CA GLN A 85 -32.22 -0.36 31.05
C GLN A 85 -32.58 1.11 30.81
N ASN A 86 -32.13 2.00 31.72
CA ASN A 86 -32.50 3.41 31.68
C ASN A 86 -34.02 3.60 31.58
N ASP A 87 -34.75 2.90 32.47
CA ASP A 87 -36.23 2.86 32.58
C ASP A 87 -36.97 2.29 31.36
N THR A 88 -36.27 1.81 30.33
CA THR A 88 -36.85 1.17 29.16
C THR A 88 -36.77 -0.35 29.28
N VAL A 89 -37.91 -1.04 29.00
CA VAL A 89 -37.91 -2.52 29.02
C VAL A 89 -36.96 -3.06 27.98
N MET A 90 -36.07 -3.95 28.41
CA MET A 90 -35.10 -4.60 27.53
C MET A 90 -35.84 -5.59 26.61
N PRO A 91 -35.67 -5.53 25.29
CA PRO A 91 -36.33 -6.43 24.35
C PRO A 91 -35.87 -7.89 24.51
N ARG A 92 -34.76 -8.10 25.18
CA ARG A 92 -34.20 -9.39 25.51
C ARG A 92 -33.52 -9.32 26.88
N SER A 93 -33.85 -10.24 27.76
CA SER A 93 -33.29 -10.25 29.11
C SER A 93 -31.80 -10.61 29.10
N PRO A 94 -30.96 -9.98 29.91
CA PRO A 94 -29.51 -10.21 29.90
C PRO A 94 -29.13 -11.64 30.32
N ASP A 95 -29.89 -12.25 31.25
CA ASP A 95 -29.69 -13.64 31.66
C ASP A 95 -29.94 -14.63 30.54
N ARG A 96 -30.99 -14.42 29.72
CA ARG A 96 -31.22 -15.26 28.52
C ARG A 96 -30.12 -15.04 27.48
N GLN A 97 -29.64 -13.82 27.29
CA GLN A 97 -28.54 -13.55 26.37
C GLN A 97 -27.29 -14.32 26.78
N ALA A 98 -26.88 -14.18 28.04
CA ALA A 98 -25.71 -14.84 28.60
C ALA A 98 -25.83 -16.38 28.54
N SER A 99 -26.99 -16.93 28.92
CA SER A 99 -27.25 -18.38 28.90
C SER A 99 -27.20 -18.95 27.49
N GLU A 100 -27.89 -18.35 26.52
CA GLU A 100 -27.91 -18.81 25.13
C GLU A 100 -26.53 -18.75 24.49
N ALA A 101 -25.75 -17.67 24.75
CA ALA A 101 -24.40 -17.52 24.26
C ALA A 101 -23.46 -18.57 24.86
N THR A 102 -23.58 -18.86 26.16
CA THR A 102 -22.84 -19.92 26.85
C THR A 102 -23.13 -21.31 26.26
N HIS A 103 -24.40 -21.62 25.99
CA HIS A 103 -24.76 -22.87 25.32
C HIS A 103 -24.21 -22.95 23.88
N GLY A 104 -24.14 -21.82 23.19
CA GLY A 104 -23.47 -21.71 21.89
C GLY A 104 -21.98 -22.09 21.97
N LEU A 105 -21.27 -21.53 22.94
CA LEU A 105 -19.86 -21.82 23.21
C LEU A 105 -19.63 -23.31 23.50
N ILE A 106 -20.41 -23.87 24.44
CA ILE A 106 -20.30 -25.30 24.82
C ILE A 106 -20.51 -26.21 23.63
N ARG A 107 -21.46 -25.89 22.74
CA ARG A 107 -21.74 -26.69 21.55
C ARG A 107 -20.61 -26.66 20.53
N GLU A 108 -20.08 -25.46 20.27
CA GLU A 108 -18.99 -25.29 19.28
C GLU A 108 -17.68 -25.88 19.76
N LEU A 109 -17.39 -25.80 21.06
CA LEU A 109 -16.16 -26.30 21.68
C LEU A 109 -16.44 -27.50 22.60
N SER A 110 -17.37 -28.36 22.21
CA SER A 110 -17.82 -29.49 23.04
C SER A 110 -16.71 -30.45 23.45
N ARG A 111 -15.69 -30.63 22.63
CA ARG A 111 -14.53 -31.49 22.93
C ARG A 111 -13.65 -30.90 24.01
N GLU A 112 -13.31 -29.61 23.87
CA GLU A 112 -12.40 -28.90 24.76
C GLU A 112 -13.04 -28.62 26.12
N LEU A 113 -14.36 -28.41 26.12
CA LEU A 113 -15.13 -28.02 27.32
C LEU A 113 -15.87 -29.19 27.99
N GLN A 114 -15.73 -30.44 27.50
CA GLN A 114 -16.50 -31.58 28.03
C GLN A 114 -16.30 -31.78 29.55
N ASN A 115 -15.12 -31.48 30.07
CA ASN A 115 -14.73 -31.62 31.47
C ASN A 115 -14.72 -30.30 32.23
N ALA A 116 -14.92 -29.16 31.56
CA ALA A 116 -14.94 -27.84 32.19
C ALA A 116 -16.28 -27.54 32.88
N ASN A 117 -16.22 -26.84 34.01
CA ASN A 117 -17.39 -26.25 34.65
C ASN A 117 -17.65 -24.91 33.96
N VAL A 118 -18.63 -24.87 33.05
CA VAL A 118 -18.93 -23.67 32.23
C VAL A 118 -20.26 -23.07 32.68
N ASP A 119 -20.25 -21.79 32.96
CA ASP A 119 -21.44 -21.06 33.34
C ASP A 119 -21.37 -19.59 32.88
N TRP A 120 -22.44 -18.86 33.11
CA TRP A 120 -22.53 -17.46 32.77
C TRP A 120 -22.69 -16.57 34.01
N ALA A 121 -22.35 -15.28 33.86
CA ALA A 121 -22.58 -14.23 34.81
C ALA A 121 -22.99 -12.92 34.13
N LEU A 122 -23.62 -12.02 34.86
CA LEU A 122 -23.97 -10.67 34.43
C LEU A 122 -23.05 -9.66 35.08
N CYS A 123 -22.65 -8.63 34.36
CA CYS A 123 -21.88 -7.53 34.89
C CYS A 123 -22.56 -6.19 34.61
N PHE A 124 -22.84 -5.44 35.66
CA PHE A 124 -23.44 -4.11 35.66
C PHE A 124 -22.45 -3.09 36.25
N PRO A 125 -21.42 -2.69 35.48
CA PRO A 125 -20.28 -1.91 36.01
C PRO A 125 -20.63 -0.51 36.48
N GLN A 126 -21.82 -0.02 36.14
CA GLN A 126 -22.32 1.31 36.52
C GLN A 126 -23.49 1.27 37.51
N CYS A 127 -23.77 0.10 38.10
CA CYS A 127 -24.83 -0.09 39.09
C CYS A 127 -24.31 -0.73 40.36
N SER A 128 -24.81 -0.30 41.52
CA SER A 128 -24.60 -0.98 42.79
C SER A 128 -25.90 -1.64 43.23
N TYR A 129 -25.81 -2.90 43.67
CA TYR A 129 -26.97 -3.66 44.15
C TYR A 129 -27.54 -3.04 45.41
N ARG A 130 -28.85 -2.78 45.41
CA ARG A 130 -29.62 -2.37 46.60
C ARG A 130 -30.58 -3.48 46.97
N PRO A 131 -30.49 -4.04 48.17
CA PRO A 131 -31.43 -5.08 48.64
C PRO A 131 -32.83 -4.55 48.65
N GLY A 132 -33.66 -5.03 47.73
CA GLY A 132 -35.11 -4.66 47.63
C GLY A 132 -36.06 -5.83 47.87
N GLY A 133 -35.56 -7.02 48.20
CA GLY A 133 -36.33 -8.19 48.56
C GLY A 133 -37.05 -8.91 47.42
N GLY A 134 -36.80 -8.54 46.15
CA GLY A 134 -37.43 -9.19 44.97
C GLY A 134 -36.60 -10.40 44.48
N ALA A 135 -37.28 -11.42 43.98
CA ALA A 135 -36.65 -12.56 43.30
C ALA A 135 -36.49 -12.24 41.81
N THR A 136 -35.28 -12.22 41.32
CA THR A 136 -35.00 -11.94 39.89
C THR A 136 -34.96 -13.18 39.02
N GLY A 137 -35.08 -14.37 39.58
CA GLY A 137 -34.80 -15.64 38.89
C GLY A 137 -33.31 -15.88 38.61
N VAL A 138 -32.48 -14.87 38.80
CA VAL A 138 -31.01 -14.96 38.65
C VAL A 138 -30.38 -14.94 40.03
N PRO A 139 -29.54 -15.95 40.38
CA PRO A 139 -28.81 -15.93 41.67
C PRO A 139 -27.92 -14.69 41.77
N LEU A 140 -27.95 -13.99 42.91
CA LEU A 140 -27.12 -12.80 43.14
C LEU A 140 -25.63 -13.08 43.04
N SER A 141 -25.20 -14.33 43.29
CA SER A 141 -23.82 -14.75 43.08
C SER A 141 -23.35 -14.59 41.62
N ARG A 142 -24.27 -14.65 40.67
CA ARG A 142 -23.98 -14.46 39.21
C ARG A 142 -24.04 -13.00 38.77
N ILE A 143 -24.38 -12.06 39.65
CA ILE A 143 -24.43 -10.63 39.30
C ILE A 143 -23.20 -9.95 39.86
N ILE A 144 -22.38 -9.36 39.01
CA ILE A 144 -21.21 -8.56 39.34
C ILE A 144 -21.58 -7.10 39.13
N ASP A 145 -21.85 -6.39 40.20
CA ASP A 145 -22.10 -4.95 40.21
C ASP A 145 -20.80 -4.14 40.29
N GLU A 146 -20.89 -2.81 40.37
CA GLU A 146 -19.74 -1.92 40.46
C GLU A 146 -18.80 -2.29 41.63
N GLN A 147 -19.37 -2.56 42.81
CA GLN A 147 -18.58 -2.86 44.03
C GLN A 147 -17.85 -4.20 43.91
N ARG A 148 -18.53 -5.22 43.41
CA ARG A 148 -17.93 -6.55 43.17
C ARG A 148 -16.90 -6.51 42.04
N LEU A 149 -17.14 -5.70 41.00
CA LEU A 149 -16.19 -5.50 39.92
C LEU A 149 -14.92 -4.78 40.39
N ALA A 150 -15.04 -3.78 41.25
CA ALA A 150 -13.90 -3.11 41.87
C ALA A 150 -13.01 -4.07 42.67
N ASN A 151 -13.63 -5.11 43.26
CA ASN A 151 -12.98 -6.15 44.05
C ASN A 151 -12.88 -7.50 43.31
N ILE A 152 -12.85 -7.50 41.99
CA ILE A 152 -12.99 -8.69 41.15
C ILE A 152 -11.99 -9.81 41.46
N VAL A 153 -10.78 -9.45 41.92
CA VAL A 153 -9.73 -10.42 42.32
C VAL A 153 -10.20 -11.29 43.51
N ALA A 154 -10.99 -10.74 44.42
CA ALA A 154 -11.54 -11.46 45.56
C ALA A 154 -12.90 -12.10 45.28
N GLU A 155 -13.68 -11.50 44.35
CA GLU A 155 -15.04 -11.95 44.02
C GLU A 155 -15.08 -13.10 43.02
N LEU A 156 -14.20 -13.11 42.03
CA LEU A 156 -14.19 -14.14 41.00
C LEU A 156 -13.99 -15.56 41.56
N PRO A 157 -13.07 -15.81 42.53
CA PRO A 157 -12.93 -17.12 43.16
C PRO A 157 -14.18 -17.60 43.92
N LYS A 158 -15.04 -16.68 44.41
CA LYS A 158 -16.32 -17.03 45.01
C LYS A 158 -17.29 -17.55 43.96
N LEU A 159 -17.41 -16.85 42.85
CA LEU A 159 -18.24 -17.26 41.71
C LEU A 159 -17.77 -18.60 41.15
N GLU A 160 -16.45 -18.83 41.03
CA GLU A 160 -15.92 -20.10 40.59
C GLU A 160 -16.29 -21.27 41.50
N ARG A 161 -16.32 -21.05 42.82
CA ARG A 161 -16.77 -22.08 43.79
C ARG A 161 -18.23 -22.46 43.55
N ASP A 162 -19.10 -21.46 43.29
CA ASP A 162 -20.52 -21.71 43.02
C ASP A 162 -20.69 -22.51 41.72
N VAL A 163 -19.92 -22.16 40.68
CA VAL A 163 -19.92 -22.88 39.41
C VAL A 163 -19.42 -24.32 39.56
N ARG A 164 -18.34 -24.54 40.31
CA ARG A 164 -17.85 -25.91 40.63
C ARG A 164 -18.90 -26.74 41.38
N ALA A 165 -19.57 -26.13 42.33
CA ALA A 165 -20.60 -26.82 43.12
C ALA A 165 -21.82 -27.20 42.26
N ALA A 166 -22.16 -26.40 41.28
CA ALA A 166 -23.29 -26.63 40.38
C ALA A 166 -23.03 -27.75 39.36
N PHE A 167 -21.84 -27.81 38.77
CA PHE A 167 -21.56 -28.73 37.65
C PHE A 167 -20.71 -29.96 38.04
N ARG A 168 -19.83 -29.85 39.02
CA ARG A 168 -19.00 -30.96 39.59
C ARG A 168 -18.19 -31.73 38.54
N ARG A 169 -17.67 -31.04 37.53
CA ARG A 169 -16.80 -31.64 36.49
C ARG A 169 -15.34 -31.67 36.97
N SER A 170 -14.56 -32.60 36.38
CA SER A 170 -13.17 -32.86 36.80
C SER A 170 -12.16 -31.78 36.39
N GLY A 171 -12.53 -30.90 35.47
CA GLY A 171 -11.65 -29.88 34.94
C GLY A 171 -10.95 -30.28 33.65
N MET A 172 -10.44 -29.29 32.93
CA MET A 172 -9.66 -29.46 31.71
C MET A 172 -8.23 -29.90 32.02
N THR A 173 -7.68 -30.74 31.19
CA THR A 173 -6.24 -30.97 31.17
C THR A 173 -5.50 -29.77 30.58
N LYS A 174 -4.21 -29.63 30.84
CA LYS A 174 -3.40 -28.54 30.25
C LYS A 174 -3.49 -28.50 28.72
N PRO A 175 -3.43 -29.64 27.97
CA PRO A 175 -3.63 -29.63 26.53
C PRO A 175 -5.02 -29.16 26.10
N GLU A 176 -6.09 -29.57 26.80
CA GLU A 176 -7.47 -29.13 26.50
C GLU A 176 -7.64 -27.63 26.71
N ALA A 177 -7.12 -27.09 27.82
CA ALA A 177 -7.14 -25.65 28.09
C ALA A 177 -6.34 -24.86 27.06
N ALA A 178 -5.17 -25.36 26.64
CA ALA A 178 -4.36 -24.73 25.61
C ALA A 178 -5.06 -24.74 24.24
N GLU A 179 -5.69 -25.87 23.86
CA GLU A 179 -6.42 -25.96 22.59
C GLU A 179 -7.70 -25.10 22.61
N PHE A 180 -8.41 -25.03 23.74
CA PHE A 180 -9.55 -24.12 23.94
C PHE A 180 -9.17 -22.66 23.65
N ILE A 181 -8.08 -22.18 24.28
CA ILE A 181 -7.59 -20.80 24.08
C ILE A 181 -7.16 -20.62 22.63
N LYS A 182 -6.40 -21.56 22.07
CA LYS A 182 -5.90 -21.52 20.70
C LYS A 182 -7.03 -21.43 19.67
N ARG A 183 -8.12 -22.19 19.84
CA ARG A 183 -9.28 -22.14 18.96
C ARG A 183 -9.99 -20.80 19.00
N LEU A 184 -10.09 -20.16 20.19
CA LEU A 184 -10.72 -18.85 20.34
C LEU A 184 -9.83 -17.69 19.96
N THR A 185 -8.51 -17.89 19.91
CA THR A 185 -7.52 -16.87 19.53
C THR A 185 -6.96 -17.06 18.13
N ARG A 186 -7.24 -18.20 17.50
CA ARG A 186 -6.83 -18.49 16.13
C ARG A 186 -7.60 -17.58 15.18
N GLY A 187 -6.92 -16.56 14.67
CA GLY A 187 -7.46 -15.72 13.62
C GLY A 187 -7.70 -16.57 12.37
N ILE A 188 -8.89 -16.50 11.80
CA ILE A 188 -9.06 -16.84 10.40
C ILE A 188 -8.48 -15.64 9.65
N GLY A 189 -7.22 -15.77 9.21
CA GLY A 189 -6.62 -14.77 8.37
C GLY A 189 -7.29 -14.82 7.00
N PHE A 190 -8.22 -13.93 6.75
CA PHE A 190 -8.53 -13.58 5.37
C PHE A 190 -7.33 -12.79 4.88
N VAL A 191 -6.45 -13.45 4.13
CA VAL A 191 -5.44 -12.74 3.36
C VAL A 191 -6.21 -11.96 2.32
N GLN A 192 -6.13 -10.64 2.37
CA GLN A 192 -6.73 -9.80 1.36
C GLN A 192 -6.11 -10.22 0.02
N ILE A 193 -6.95 -10.62 -0.95
CA ILE A 193 -6.52 -10.99 -2.29
C ILE A 193 -5.64 -9.86 -2.83
N LEU A 194 -4.46 -10.20 -3.34
CA LEU A 194 -3.45 -9.22 -3.71
C LEU A 194 -4.00 -8.14 -4.67
N GLY A 195 -4.82 -8.51 -5.63
CA GLY A 195 -5.45 -7.57 -6.56
C GLY A 195 -6.28 -6.48 -5.87
N VAL A 196 -7.03 -6.81 -4.80
CA VAL A 196 -7.79 -5.84 -4.00
C VAL A 196 -6.87 -4.98 -3.17
N ARG A 197 -5.81 -5.57 -2.61
CA ARG A 197 -4.78 -4.86 -1.85
C ARG A 197 -4.05 -3.84 -2.72
N LEU A 198 -3.65 -4.21 -3.95
CA LEU A 198 -2.99 -3.32 -4.89
C LEU A 198 -3.85 -2.10 -5.24
N ALA A 199 -5.15 -2.29 -5.46
CA ALA A 199 -6.06 -1.19 -5.73
C ALA A 199 -6.12 -0.18 -4.56
N ARG A 200 -6.20 -0.67 -3.32
CA ARG A 200 -6.19 0.17 -2.10
C ARG A 200 -4.86 0.89 -1.90
N GLU A 201 -3.75 0.19 -2.10
CA GLU A 201 -2.41 0.78 -1.99
C GLU A 201 -2.19 1.86 -3.07
N ALA A 202 -2.74 1.68 -4.28
CA ALA A 202 -2.67 2.68 -5.34
C ALA A 202 -3.33 4.01 -4.94
N GLU A 203 -4.49 3.96 -4.27
CA GLU A 203 -5.17 5.16 -3.74
C GLU A 203 -4.30 5.90 -2.71
N GLN A 204 -3.57 5.17 -1.85
CA GLN A 204 -2.68 5.76 -0.84
C GLN A 204 -1.44 6.43 -1.46
N LEU A 205 -0.97 5.94 -2.61
CA LEU A 205 0.22 6.47 -3.29
C LEU A 205 -0.05 7.73 -4.15
N ILE A 206 -1.31 8.08 -4.41
CA ILE A 206 -1.68 9.22 -5.27
C ILE A 206 -1.62 10.59 -4.55
N GLN A 207 -1.46 10.62 -3.23
CA GLN A 207 -1.47 11.88 -2.47
C GLN A 207 -0.28 12.76 -2.81
N VAL A 208 -0.56 14.01 -3.20
CA VAL A 208 0.47 15.07 -3.36
C VAL A 208 1.04 15.40 -1.99
N THR A 209 2.35 15.41 -1.89
CA THR A 209 3.06 15.59 -0.62
C THR A 209 3.32 17.07 -0.33
N GLU A 210 3.51 17.42 0.95
CA GLU A 210 3.91 18.76 1.35
C GLU A 210 5.21 19.21 0.67
N GLU A 211 6.18 18.28 0.53
CA GLU A 211 7.43 18.52 -0.17
C GLU A 211 7.21 18.89 -1.64
N GLN A 212 6.28 18.23 -2.33
CA GLN A 212 5.92 18.53 -3.72
C GLN A 212 5.22 19.89 -3.84
N CYS A 213 4.35 20.24 -2.90
CA CYS A 213 3.74 21.57 -2.84
C CYS A 213 4.77 22.68 -2.61
N GLN A 214 5.75 22.44 -1.72
CA GLN A 214 6.82 23.39 -1.47
C GLN A 214 7.68 23.63 -2.72
N VAL A 215 8.01 22.57 -3.47
CA VAL A 215 8.77 22.70 -4.72
C VAL A 215 8.00 23.49 -5.77
N LEU A 216 6.68 23.31 -5.88
CA LEU A 216 5.88 24.15 -6.79
C LEU A 216 6.01 25.65 -6.47
N SER A 217 5.99 26.00 -5.19
CA SER A 217 6.20 27.40 -4.75
C SER A 217 7.63 27.89 -5.04
N ASP A 218 8.64 27.06 -4.81
CA ASP A 218 10.04 27.38 -5.11
C ASP A 218 10.27 27.60 -6.62
N LEU A 219 9.59 26.83 -7.49
CA LEU A 219 9.64 26.96 -8.96
C LEU A 219 9.01 28.28 -9.45
N GLU A 220 8.04 28.82 -8.74
CA GLU A 220 7.44 30.12 -9.08
C GLU A 220 8.37 31.31 -8.79
N ILE A 221 9.18 31.17 -7.76
CA ILE A 221 10.10 32.24 -7.33
C ILE A 221 11.39 32.20 -8.15
N ASN A 222 11.92 31.01 -8.42
CA ASN A 222 13.23 30.85 -9.04
C ASN A 222 13.11 30.68 -10.56
N PRO A 223 13.67 31.61 -11.38
CA PRO A 223 13.59 31.54 -12.84
C PRO A 223 14.40 30.37 -13.42
N ARG A 224 15.42 29.89 -12.73
CA ARG A 224 16.27 28.77 -13.13
C ARG A 224 16.35 27.79 -11.97
N MET A 225 15.89 26.55 -12.16
CA MET A 225 15.85 25.59 -11.06
C MET A 225 16.15 24.18 -11.50
N ILE A 226 16.90 23.46 -10.69
CA ILE A 226 17.15 22.05 -10.82
C ILE A 226 16.52 21.33 -9.63
N VAL A 227 15.66 20.36 -9.93
CA VAL A 227 15.01 19.50 -8.94
C VAL A 227 15.60 18.11 -9.03
N HIS A 228 16.42 17.77 -8.04
CA HIS A 228 16.97 16.43 -7.89
C HIS A 228 16.00 15.55 -7.12
N GLY A 229 15.97 14.27 -7.40
CA GLY A 229 15.21 13.32 -6.60
C GLY A 229 15.39 11.89 -7.08
N ALA A 230 15.44 10.97 -6.15
CA ALA A 230 15.49 9.55 -6.46
C ALA A 230 14.23 9.09 -7.23
N ALA A 231 14.26 7.86 -7.73
CA ALA A 231 13.10 7.24 -8.34
C ALA A 231 11.89 7.27 -7.39
N GLY A 232 10.71 7.54 -7.92
CA GLY A 232 9.46 7.50 -7.15
C GLY A 232 9.17 8.72 -6.25
N THR A 233 9.98 9.79 -6.30
CA THR A 233 9.74 11.01 -5.50
C THR A 233 8.72 11.98 -6.09
N GLY A 234 8.16 11.68 -7.28
CA GLY A 234 7.10 12.47 -7.89
C GLY A 234 7.56 13.62 -8.77
N LYS A 235 8.82 13.65 -9.22
CA LYS A 235 9.38 14.65 -10.15
C LYS A 235 8.46 14.95 -11.34
N THR A 236 8.06 13.91 -12.06
CA THR A 236 7.17 14.00 -13.23
C THR A 236 5.81 14.61 -12.88
N VAL A 237 5.26 14.30 -11.70
CA VAL A 237 3.97 14.85 -11.24
C VAL A 237 4.10 16.36 -11.02
N VAL A 238 5.17 16.79 -10.36
CA VAL A 238 5.44 18.21 -10.11
C VAL A 238 5.75 18.96 -11.41
N ALA A 239 6.52 18.37 -12.34
CA ALA A 239 6.79 18.95 -13.65
C ALA A 239 5.51 19.22 -14.44
N GLN A 240 4.57 18.24 -14.46
CA GLN A 240 3.26 18.38 -15.12
C GLN A 240 2.37 19.42 -14.42
N ALA A 241 2.31 19.39 -13.08
CA ALA A 241 1.53 20.37 -12.30
C ALA A 241 2.02 21.81 -12.53
N PHE A 242 3.34 21.99 -12.58
CA PHE A 242 3.95 23.28 -12.86
C PHE A 242 3.66 23.75 -14.30
N ALA A 243 3.82 22.86 -15.29
CA ALA A 243 3.48 23.16 -16.68
C ALA A 243 2.01 23.60 -16.84
N LYS A 244 1.09 22.88 -16.20
CA LYS A 244 -0.33 23.19 -16.20
C LYS A 244 -0.62 24.56 -15.60
N ARG A 245 -0.05 24.86 -14.44
CA ARG A 245 -0.24 26.14 -13.74
C ARG A 245 0.26 27.32 -14.56
N LEU A 246 1.40 27.17 -15.24
CA LEU A 246 1.93 28.17 -16.16
C LEU A 246 1.04 28.34 -17.40
N GLY A 247 0.56 27.26 -17.99
CA GLY A 247 -0.38 27.28 -19.12
C GLY A 247 -1.69 28.00 -18.75
N GLU A 248 -2.29 27.67 -17.60
CA GLU A 248 -3.48 28.34 -17.07
C GLU A 248 -3.27 29.86 -16.84
N SER A 249 -2.03 30.29 -16.57
CA SER A 249 -1.68 31.73 -16.50
C SER A 249 -1.41 32.38 -17.87
N GLY A 250 -1.64 31.67 -18.97
CA GLY A 250 -1.48 32.15 -20.35
C GLY A 250 -0.04 32.14 -20.87
N ARG A 251 0.90 31.49 -20.16
CA ARG A 251 2.31 31.38 -20.58
C ARG A 251 2.49 30.26 -21.61
N LYS A 252 3.35 30.46 -22.60
CA LYS A 252 3.75 29.41 -23.55
C LYS A 252 4.78 28.50 -22.92
N VAL A 253 4.41 27.23 -22.71
CA VAL A 253 5.24 26.24 -22.02
C VAL A 253 5.69 25.14 -22.97
N LEU A 254 6.97 24.78 -22.94
CA LEU A 254 7.53 23.59 -23.55
C LEU A 254 7.87 22.56 -22.46
N LEU A 255 7.10 21.47 -22.41
CA LEU A 255 7.33 20.36 -21.49
C LEU A 255 7.96 19.18 -22.25
N LEU A 256 9.22 18.89 -21.94
CA LEU A 256 10.03 17.91 -22.62
C LEU A 256 10.29 16.66 -21.78
N PHE A 257 10.21 15.52 -22.43
CA PHE A 257 10.56 14.21 -21.92
C PHE A 257 11.63 13.56 -22.79
N TYR A 258 12.42 12.66 -22.21
CA TYR A 258 13.31 11.81 -23.00
C TYR A 258 12.53 10.70 -23.73
N ASN A 259 11.62 10.03 -23.02
CA ASN A 259 10.90 8.85 -23.50
C ASN A 259 9.58 9.21 -24.20
N LYS A 260 9.38 8.65 -25.43
CA LYS A 260 8.15 8.85 -26.22
C LYS A 260 6.89 8.33 -25.51
N GLY A 261 6.98 7.24 -24.76
CA GLY A 261 5.84 6.64 -24.06
C GLY A 261 5.24 7.60 -23.01
N ILE A 262 6.10 8.24 -22.20
CA ILE A 262 5.68 9.23 -21.22
C ILE A 262 5.12 10.47 -21.92
N ALA A 263 5.86 11.00 -22.92
CA ALA A 263 5.43 12.18 -23.66
C ALA A 263 4.04 11.99 -24.28
N SER A 264 3.75 10.79 -24.83
CA SER A 264 2.44 10.48 -25.41
C SER A 264 1.34 10.42 -24.36
N LYS A 265 1.59 9.79 -23.21
CA LYS A 265 0.64 9.72 -22.10
C LYS A 265 0.33 11.11 -21.53
N VAL A 266 1.38 11.92 -21.32
CA VAL A 266 1.23 13.28 -20.76
C VAL A 266 0.56 14.21 -21.77
N ARG A 267 0.85 14.11 -23.06
CA ARG A 267 0.23 14.92 -24.11
C ARG A 267 -1.30 14.80 -24.08
N TYR A 268 -1.84 13.62 -23.84
CA TYR A 268 -3.28 13.42 -23.73
C TYR A 268 -3.91 14.27 -22.62
N ALA A 269 -3.20 14.45 -21.49
CA ALA A 269 -3.67 15.29 -20.39
C ALA A 269 -3.69 16.80 -20.73
N PHE A 270 -2.91 17.23 -21.73
CA PHE A 270 -2.79 18.62 -22.19
C PHE A 270 -3.44 18.88 -23.57
N GLU A 271 -4.21 17.92 -24.13
CA GLU A 271 -4.83 18.09 -25.47
C GLU A 271 -5.73 19.31 -25.61
N ARG A 272 -6.33 19.77 -24.49
CA ARG A 272 -7.22 20.93 -24.45
C ARG A 272 -6.50 22.23 -24.12
N ASP A 273 -5.21 22.20 -23.81
CA ASP A 273 -4.41 23.35 -23.44
C ASP A 273 -3.40 23.67 -24.54
N SER A 274 -3.75 24.63 -25.40
CA SER A 274 -2.88 25.09 -26.50
C SER A 274 -1.62 25.83 -26.03
N SER A 275 -1.56 26.25 -24.77
CA SER A 275 -0.42 26.96 -24.18
C SER A 275 0.74 26.03 -23.84
N VAL A 276 0.46 24.73 -23.63
CA VAL A 276 1.47 23.75 -23.25
C VAL A 276 1.81 22.80 -24.39
N THR A 277 3.04 22.86 -24.88
CA THR A 277 3.58 21.93 -25.88
C THR A 277 4.29 20.77 -25.19
N VAL A 278 3.73 19.57 -25.29
CA VAL A 278 4.35 18.33 -24.75
C VAL A 278 5.04 17.56 -25.86
N SER A 279 6.33 17.26 -25.70
CA SER A 279 7.11 16.53 -26.71
C SER A 279 8.29 15.76 -26.10
N THR A 280 8.93 14.88 -26.88
CA THR A 280 10.34 14.55 -26.65
C THR A 280 11.22 15.53 -27.39
N PHE A 281 12.50 15.67 -26.94
CA PHE A 281 13.46 16.54 -27.66
C PHE A 281 13.58 16.14 -29.14
N SER A 282 13.77 14.85 -29.45
CA SER A 282 13.89 14.37 -30.83
C SER A 282 12.62 14.62 -31.66
N SER A 283 11.42 14.47 -31.08
CA SER A 283 10.16 14.77 -31.78
C SER A 283 9.94 16.26 -31.98
N PHE A 284 10.41 17.09 -31.05
CA PHE A 284 10.41 18.53 -31.19
C PHE A 284 11.37 18.97 -32.28
N ALA A 285 12.62 18.50 -32.26
CA ALA A 285 13.64 18.78 -33.27
C ALA A 285 13.18 18.34 -34.67
N LYS A 286 12.62 17.13 -34.79
CA LYS A 286 12.04 16.64 -36.06
C LYS A 286 11.05 17.64 -36.63
N ARG A 287 10.02 18.02 -35.88
CA ARG A 287 8.97 18.92 -36.36
C ARG A 287 9.52 20.27 -36.82
N LEU A 288 10.49 20.80 -36.08
CA LEU A 288 11.07 22.10 -36.43
C LEU A 288 11.92 22.02 -37.71
N VAL A 289 12.76 21.00 -37.84
CA VAL A 289 13.59 20.79 -39.03
C VAL A 289 12.73 20.42 -40.24
N GLU A 290 11.75 19.54 -40.11
CA GLU A 290 10.85 19.14 -41.19
C GLU A 290 10.03 20.32 -41.73
N ALA A 291 9.65 21.26 -40.86
CA ALA A 291 8.91 22.47 -41.28
C ALA A 291 9.78 23.53 -41.96
N ASN A 292 11.05 23.65 -41.58
CA ASN A 292 11.94 24.71 -42.11
C ASN A 292 12.92 24.24 -43.18
N GLU A 293 13.26 22.95 -43.17
CA GLU A 293 14.26 22.33 -44.06
C GLU A 293 13.76 20.99 -44.63
N PRO A 294 12.59 20.95 -45.32
CA PRO A 294 11.95 19.71 -45.76
C PRO A 294 12.83 18.90 -46.72
N GLU A 295 13.53 19.53 -47.64
CA GLU A 295 14.41 18.85 -48.61
C GLU A 295 15.58 18.15 -47.90
N TRP A 296 16.19 18.83 -46.92
CA TRP A 296 17.23 18.23 -46.08
C TRP A 296 16.65 17.04 -45.30
N TRP A 297 15.46 17.20 -44.71
CA TRP A 297 14.82 16.13 -43.95
C TRP A 297 14.55 14.87 -44.81
N GLU A 298 14.10 15.05 -46.03
CA GLU A 298 13.82 13.92 -46.92
C GLU A 298 15.10 13.22 -47.40
N SER A 299 16.19 13.95 -47.60
CA SER A 299 17.48 13.42 -48.07
C SER A 299 18.22 12.55 -47.06
N GLN A 300 17.82 12.56 -45.74
CA GLN A 300 18.60 11.92 -44.69
C GLN A 300 18.29 10.43 -44.51
N ALA A 301 19.34 9.63 -44.30
CA ALA A 301 19.25 8.24 -43.88
C ALA A 301 19.01 8.18 -42.34
N LYS A 302 17.72 8.06 -41.95
CA LYS A 302 17.25 8.14 -40.57
C LYS A 302 17.48 6.86 -39.76
N THR A 303 18.21 5.90 -40.28
CA THR A 303 18.53 4.60 -39.68
C THR A 303 19.84 4.59 -38.92
N GLU A 304 20.67 5.62 -39.05
CA GLU A 304 21.93 5.72 -38.32
C GLU A 304 21.70 6.03 -36.84
N SER A 305 22.46 5.38 -35.98
CA SER A 305 22.35 5.54 -34.51
C SER A 305 22.53 7.00 -34.06
N ASP A 306 23.40 7.73 -34.76
CA ASP A 306 23.77 9.11 -34.44
C ASP A 306 22.82 10.15 -35.01
N PHE A 307 21.92 9.75 -35.94
CA PHE A 307 21.00 10.69 -36.54
C PHE A 307 20.16 11.46 -35.53
N TRP A 308 19.51 10.73 -34.62
CA TRP A 308 18.59 11.32 -33.64
C TRP A 308 19.32 12.03 -32.49
N SER A 309 20.54 11.62 -32.18
CA SER A 309 21.26 12.07 -31.00
C SER A 309 22.28 13.19 -31.29
N LEU A 310 22.72 13.33 -32.53
CA LEU A 310 23.76 14.28 -32.93
C LEU A 310 23.39 15.06 -34.21
N ILE A 311 23.07 14.38 -35.32
CA ILE A 311 22.88 15.03 -36.61
C ILE A 311 21.65 15.94 -36.63
N LEU A 312 20.51 15.43 -36.22
CA LEU A 312 19.26 16.20 -36.14
C LEU A 312 19.33 17.38 -35.15
N PRO A 313 19.86 17.23 -33.93
CA PRO A 313 20.07 18.35 -33.02
C PRO A 313 21.00 19.43 -33.59
N SER A 314 22.09 19.06 -34.24
CA SER A 314 23.01 20.02 -34.87
C SER A 314 22.33 20.84 -35.94
N LYS A 315 21.42 20.24 -36.71
CA LYS A 315 20.67 20.93 -37.79
C LYS A 315 19.73 22.03 -37.24
N LEU A 316 19.30 21.94 -36.00
CA LEU A 316 18.49 22.99 -35.36
C LEU A 316 19.21 24.35 -35.32
N LEU A 317 20.53 24.35 -35.21
CA LEU A 317 21.35 25.57 -35.17
C LEU A 317 21.38 26.32 -36.50
N ASP A 318 21.11 25.63 -37.61
CA ASP A 318 21.06 26.24 -38.95
C ASP A 318 19.76 27.02 -39.19
N ILE A 319 18.70 26.72 -38.38
CA ILE A 319 17.40 27.38 -38.54
C ILE A 319 17.47 28.81 -37.97
N PRO A 320 17.11 29.85 -38.76
CA PRO A 320 17.12 31.23 -38.25
C PRO A 320 16.25 31.41 -37.00
N ARG A 321 16.72 32.19 -36.04
CA ARG A 321 16.01 32.40 -34.76
C ARG A 321 14.58 32.93 -34.95
N SER A 322 14.35 33.73 -35.99
CA SER A 322 13.01 34.27 -36.37
C SER A 322 12.00 33.19 -36.77
N GLN A 323 12.47 31.99 -37.18
CA GLN A 323 11.65 30.86 -37.58
C GLN A 323 11.51 29.82 -36.45
N GLN A 324 12.15 30.06 -35.31
CA GLN A 324 12.08 29.18 -34.15
C GLN A 324 11.01 29.68 -33.14
N PRO A 325 10.31 28.78 -32.46
CA PRO A 325 9.34 29.14 -31.45
C PRO A 325 10.03 29.79 -30.24
N THR A 326 9.30 30.67 -29.54
CA THR A 326 9.73 31.23 -28.27
C THR A 326 8.79 30.78 -27.17
N TYR A 327 9.33 30.45 -26.01
CA TYR A 327 8.60 29.94 -24.86
C TYR A 327 8.88 30.80 -23.61
N ASP A 328 7.84 31.02 -22.81
CA ASP A 328 7.98 31.67 -21.51
C ASP A 328 8.53 30.71 -20.45
N ALA A 329 8.31 29.42 -20.63
CA ALA A 329 8.87 28.39 -19.76
C ALA A 329 9.27 27.14 -20.54
N ILE A 330 10.41 26.57 -20.16
CA ILE A 330 10.88 25.26 -20.63
C ILE A 330 11.09 24.37 -19.42
N ILE A 331 10.43 23.24 -19.41
CA ILE A 331 10.47 22.24 -18.34
C ILE A 331 10.98 20.94 -18.93
N VAL A 332 12.05 20.40 -18.38
CA VAL A 332 12.68 19.14 -18.81
C VAL A 332 12.52 18.11 -17.71
N ASP A 333 11.88 16.99 -18.01
CA ASP A 333 11.82 15.82 -17.13
C ASP A 333 12.79 14.74 -17.59
N GLU A 334 13.31 13.94 -16.64
CA GLU A 334 14.39 12.97 -16.84
C GLU A 334 15.64 13.63 -17.46
N GLY A 335 16.00 14.79 -16.94
CA GLY A 335 17.06 15.64 -17.49
C GLY A 335 18.44 15.00 -17.55
N GLN A 336 18.74 13.97 -16.73
CA GLN A 336 20.01 13.23 -16.77
C GLN A 336 20.26 12.54 -18.13
N ASP A 337 19.21 12.37 -18.95
CA ASP A 337 19.31 11.73 -20.26
C ASP A 337 19.56 12.73 -21.41
N PHE A 338 19.46 14.03 -21.12
CA PHE A 338 19.66 15.08 -22.09
C PHE A 338 21.15 15.39 -22.25
N LYS A 339 21.59 15.60 -23.49
CA LYS A 339 22.95 16.00 -23.79
C LYS A 339 23.16 17.49 -23.46
N PRO A 340 24.39 17.92 -23.08
CA PRO A 340 24.69 19.33 -22.77
C PRO A 340 24.29 20.28 -23.91
N GLU A 341 24.55 19.92 -25.15
CA GLU A 341 24.27 20.73 -26.34
C GLU A 341 22.75 20.95 -26.53
N TRP A 342 21.93 20.01 -26.07
CA TRP A 342 20.47 20.18 -26.13
C TRP A 342 20.00 21.24 -25.14
N TYR A 343 20.61 21.32 -23.97
CA TYR A 343 20.31 22.36 -23.00
C TYR A 343 20.73 23.75 -23.49
N GLU A 344 21.89 23.88 -24.14
CA GLU A 344 22.34 25.12 -24.75
C GLU A 344 21.34 25.61 -25.80
N TYR A 345 20.92 24.73 -26.69
CA TYR A 345 19.91 25.04 -27.69
C TYR A 345 18.56 25.45 -27.05
N LEU A 346 18.07 24.68 -26.07
CA LEU A 346 16.79 24.97 -25.43
C LEU A 346 16.77 26.35 -24.75
N GLN A 347 17.88 26.78 -24.16
CA GLN A 347 17.97 28.11 -23.57
C GLN A 347 17.81 29.23 -24.60
N THR A 348 18.21 29.02 -25.87
CA THR A 348 17.98 30.01 -26.93
C THR A 348 16.50 30.20 -27.27
N LEU A 349 15.65 29.21 -26.95
CA LEU A 349 14.21 29.26 -27.20
C LEU A 349 13.43 30.01 -26.10
N LEU A 350 14.06 30.41 -25.01
CA LEU A 350 13.40 31.16 -23.94
C LEU A 350 13.14 32.61 -24.38
N ALA A 351 12.01 33.15 -23.95
CA ALA A 351 11.72 34.55 -24.00
C ALA A 351 12.77 35.35 -23.21
N THR A 352 13.10 36.57 -23.69
CA THR A 352 14.08 37.48 -23.05
C THR A 352 13.50 38.23 -21.84
N SER A 353 12.55 37.64 -21.14
CA SER A 353 11.92 38.20 -19.96
C SER A 353 12.59 37.66 -18.69
N GLU A 354 12.73 38.50 -17.67
CA GLU A 354 13.16 38.08 -16.32
C GLU A 354 12.20 37.05 -15.72
N GLU A 355 10.97 37.02 -16.17
CA GLU A 355 9.96 36.06 -15.77
C GLU A 355 10.04 34.70 -16.48
N SER A 356 10.92 34.55 -17.51
CA SER A 356 11.09 33.27 -18.20
C SER A 356 11.63 32.18 -17.26
N ARG A 357 11.14 30.94 -17.39
CA ARG A 357 11.48 29.82 -16.51
C ARG A 357 12.21 28.71 -17.25
N PHE A 358 13.26 28.20 -16.65
CA PHE A 358 13.95 26.99 -17.12
C PHE A 358 14.14 26.01 -15.97
N CYS A 359 13.41 24.93 -16.00
CA CYS A 359 13.35 23.98 -14.89
C CYS A 359 13.74 22.58 -15.37
N VAL A 360 14.61 21.89 -14.63
CA VAL A 360 15.07 20.54 -14.96
C VAL A 360 14.82 19.62 -13.78
N PHE A 361 14.14 18.53 -14.04
CA PHE A 361 13.91 17.45 -13.08
C PHE A 361 14.79 16.26 -13.45
N LEU A 362 15.55 15.74 -12.50
CA LEU A 362 16.50 14.66 -12.78
C LEU A 362 16.73 13.71 -11.60
N ASP A 363 17.24 12.53 -11.91
CA ASP A 363 17.70 11.52 -10.97
C ASP A 363 19.13 11.11 -11.32
N GLU A 364 20.11 11.58 -10.54
CA GLU A 364 21.52 11.28 -10.78
C GLU A 364 21.84 9.78 -10.71
N HIS A 365 21.07 9.02 -9.93
CA HIS A 365 21.25 7.57 -9.81
C HIS A 365 20.75 6.78 -11.03
N GLN A 366 19.97 7.43 -11.91
CA GLN A 366 19.48 6.89 -13.18
C GLN A 366 20.27 7.39 -14.40
N ASP A 367 21.36 8.11 -14.21
CA ASP A 367 22.25 8.54 -15.30
C ASP A 367 23.06 7.36 -15.83
N ILE A 368 22.43 6.57 -16.71
CA ILE A 368 23.07 5.44 -17.39
C ILE A 368 24.00 5.87 -18.55
N PHE A 369 23.88 7.11 -19.01
CA PHE A 369 24.66 7.64 -20.13
C PHE A 369 25.81 8.55 -19.69
N GLY A 370 25.90 8.93 -18.40
CA GLY A 370 26.96 9.78 -17.87
C GLY A 370 26.90 11.24 -18.30
N HIS A 371 25.73 11.73 -18.75
CA HIS A 371 25.58 13.05 -19.35
C HIS A 371 25.47 14.20 -18.33
N TRP A 372 25.17 13.89 -17.08
CA TRP A 372 24.81 14.89 -16.07
C TRP A 372 25.94 15.82 -15.60
N LYS A 373 27.19 15.50 -15.82
CA LYS A 373 28.33 16.20 -15.18
C LYS A 373 28.43 17.71 -15.47
N HIS A 374 27.79 18.20 -16.55
CA HIS A 374 27.90 19.59 -16.95
C HIS A 374 26.53 20.13 -17.40
N PHE A 375 25.84 20.82 -16.51
CA PHE A 375 24.62 21.53 -16.85
C PHE A 375 24.94 22.99 -17.23
N PRO A 376 24.86 23.36 -18.50
CA PRO A 376 25.15 24.72 -18.96
C PRO A 376 23.94 25.61 -18.69
N CYS A 377 23.92 26.34 -17.57
CA CYS A 377 22.89 27.32 -17.29
C CYS A 377 23.48 28.59 -16.68
N SER A 378 23.15 29.73 -17.26
CA SER A 378 23.48 31.04 -16.71
C SER A 378 22.19 31.86 -16.58
N PRO A 379 21.88 32.45 -15.40
CA PRO A 379 22.61 32.34 -14.12
C PRO A 379 22.55 30.94 -13.51
N ALA A 380 23.41 30.68 -12.53
CA ALA A 380 23.46 29.39 -11.84
C ALA A 380 22.08 29.04 -11.23
N PRO A 381 21.57 27.83 -11.49
CA PRO A 381 20.24 27.45 -11.07
C PRO A 381 20.14 27.21 -9.56
N ALA A 382 18.99 27.56 -8.97
CA ALA A 382 18.63 27.08 -7.64
C ALA A 382 18.49 25.55 -7.64
N LYS A 383 18.87 24.90 -6.55
CA LYS A 383 18.82 23.45 -6.41
C LYS A 383 17.83 23.05 -5.32
N LYS A 384 17.00 22.06 -5.61
CA LYS A 384 16.11 21.44 -4.63
C LYS A 384 16.24 19.92 -4.72
N VAL A 385 16.10 19.25 -3.57
CA VAL A 385 16.20 17.79 -3.51
C VAL A 385 14.90 17.23 -2.95
N PHE A 386 14.31 16.29 -3.66
CA PHE A 386 13.25 15.44 -3.15
C PHE A 386 13.85 14.26 -2.39
N THR A 387 13.47 14.07 -1.14
CA THR A 387 14.00 13.02 -0.27
C THR A 387 13.06 11.84 -0.12
N LYS A 388 11.74 12.07 -0.21
CA LYS A 388 10.73 11.07 0.11
C LYS A 388 10.14 10.41 -1.13
N ASN A 389 10.17 9.08 -1.12
CA ASN A 389 9.53 8.26 -2.15
C ASN A 389 8.03 8.13 -1.86
N CYS A 390 7.20 8.48 -2.84
CA CYS A 390 5.74 8.44 -2.78
C CYS A 390 5.10 7.46 -3.79
N ARG A 391 5.93 6.68 -4.50
CA ARG A 391 5.49 5.74 -5.55
C ARG A 391 5.50 4.29 -5.10
N ASN A 392 6.58 3.88 -4.45
CA ASN A 392 6.85 2.50 -4.13
C ASN A 392 6.42 2.16 -2.70
N THR A 393 6.10 0.91 -2.44
CA THR A 393 5.86 0.44 -1.07
C THR A 393 7.15 0.45 -0.24
N LYS A 394 7.01 0.51 1.09
CA LYS A 394 8.17 0.49 2.02
C LYS A 394 9.07 -0.74 1.82
N ALA A 395 8.47 -1.90 1.47
CA ALA A 395 9.22 -3.13 1.20
C ALA A 395 10.16 -2.97 -0.01
N ILE A 396 9.67 -2.36 -1.11
CA ILE A 396 10.46 -2.11 -2.31
C ILE A 396 11.56 -1.07 -2.02
N VAL A 397 11.22 0.06 -1.40
CA VAL A 397 12.21 1.10 -1.06
C VAL A 397 13.30 0.56 -0.14
N GLY A 398 12.93 -0.21 0.90
CA GLY A 398 13.90 -0.84 1.79
C GLY A 398 14.83 -1.83 1.07
N PHE A 399 14.31 -2.56 0.09
CA PHE A 399 15.11 -3.46 -0.74
C PHE A 399 16.07 -2.67 -1.65
N LEU A 400 15.58 -1.63 -2.34
CA LEU A 400 16.40 -0.80 -3.23
C LEU A 400 17.53 -0.11 -2.47
N ASN A 401 17.27 0.43 -1.28
CA ASN A 401 18.31 1.05 -0.43
C ASN A 401 19.40 0.06 0.03
N ARG A 402 19.06 -1.25 0.16
CA ARG A 402 20.08 -2.28 0.46
C ARG A 402 20.88 -2.71 -0.77
N SER A 403 20.23 -2.68 -1.94
CA SER A 403 20.82 -3.15 -3.19
C SER A 403 21.69 -2.09 -3.88
N TYR A 404 21.40 -0.81 -3.68
CA TYR A 404 22.08 0.33 -4.30
C TYR A 404 22.30 1.44 -3.26
N PRO A 405 23.39 2.22 -3.31
CA PRO A 405 23.72 3.23 -2.31
C PRO A 405 22.81 4.48 -2.42
N THR A 406 21.52 4.29 -2.26
CA THR A 406 20.52 5.36 -2.15
C THR A 406 20.07 5.50 -0.70
N ARG A 407 19.54 6.67 -0.35
CA ARG A 407 18.94 6.95 0.96
C ARG A 407 17.52 7.47 0.78
N MET A 408 16.71 6.68 0.04
CA MET A 408 15.30 7.03 -0.13
C MET A 408 14.56 6.84 1.18
N GLU A 409 13.82 7.85 1.59
CA GLU A 409 12.87 7.77 2.69
C GLU A 409 11.47 7.47 2.17
N CYS A 410 10.62 6.87 2.99
CA CYS A 410 9.20 6.71 2.69
C CYS A 410 8.39 7.68 3.55
N TYR A 411 7.21 8.05 3.08
CA TYR A 411 6.22 8.67 3.94
C TYR A 411 5.75 7.69 5.01
N ASP A 412 5.36 8.20 6.19
CA ASP A 412 4.83 7.37 7.28
C ASP A 412 3.60 6.59 6.82
N MET A 413 2.75 7.22 6.00
CA MET A 413 1.54 6.63 5.45
C MET A 413 1.77 5.71 4.24
N SER A 414 3.01 5.61 3.71
CA SER A 414 3.28 4.70 2.58
C SER A 414 2.96 3.26 2.96
N PRO A 415 2.33 2.48 2.05
CA PRO A 415 2.00 1.08 2.30
C PRO A 415 3.25 0.25 2.63
N LEU A 416 3.11 -0.72 3.55
CA LEU A 416 4.21 -1.65 3.83
C LEU A 416 4.60 -2.46 2.59
N GLY A 417 3.63 -2.87 1.80
CA GLY A 417 3.85 -3.70 0.62
C GLY A 417 4.16 -5.17 0.94
N VAL A 418 4.32 -5.96 -0.10
CA VAL A 418 4.79 -7.34 -0.02
C VAL A 418 6.33 -7.33 -0.12
N PRO A 419 7.05 -8.16 0.64
CA PRO A 419 8.50 -8.29 0.48
C PRO A 419 8.89 -8.62 -0.97
N VAL A 420 10.01 -8.07 -1.43
CA VAL A 420 10.58 -8.38 -2.74
C VAL A 420 10.89 -9.87 -2.81
N ILE A 421 10.55 -10.50 -3.92
CA ILE A 421 10.72 -11.94 -4.13
C ILE A 421 11.90 -12.15 -5.06
N GLU A 422 12.94 -12.83 -4.56
CA GLU A 422 14.10 -13.20 -5.35
C GLU A 422 14.00 -14.67 -5.76
N ARG A 423 14.35 -14.96 -7.02
CA ARG A 423 14.41 -16.29 -7.61
C ARG A 423 15.78 -16.50 -8.25
N VAL A 424 16.29 -17.68 -8.10
CA VAL A 424 17.51 -18.15 -8.79
C VAL A 424 17.10 -19.25 -9.76
N ALA A 425 17.66 -19.22 -10.95
CA ALA A 425 17.48 -20.25 -11.97
C ALA A 425 18.83 -20.58 -12.61
N HIS A 426 19.02 -21.84 -13.03
CA HIS A 426 20.27 -22.33 -13.63
C HIS A 426 20.16 -22.47 -15.16
N SER A 427 18.97 -22.23 -15.72
CA SER A 427 18.72 -22.29 -17.17
C SER A 427 17.59 -21.36 -17.59
N ASP A 428 17.51 -21.03 -18.92
CA ASP A 428 16.39 -20.28 -19.51
C ASP A 428 15.05 -20.98 -19.30
N LEU A 429 15.06 -22.31 -19.38
CA LEU A 429 13.86 -23.12 -19.22
C LEU A 429 13.33 -23.05 -17.78
N GLU A 430 14.20 -23.23 -16.80
CA GLU A 430 13.84 -23.14 -15.38
C GLU A 430 13.34 -21.73 -15.01
N GLU A 431 14.03 -20.69 -15.51
CA GLU A 431 13.61 -19.30 -15.30
C GLU A 431 12.22 -19.04 -15.87
N LEU A 432 11.92 -19.52 -17.08
CA LEU A 432 10.61 -19.41 -17.73
C LEU A 432 9.52 -20.23 -16.99
N GLU A 433 9.85 -21.40 -16.46
CA GLU A 433 8.93 -22.20 -15.65
C GLU A 433 8.56 -21.50 -14.34
N HIS A 434 9.56 -20.98 -13.61
CA HIS A 434 9.35 -20.20 -12.40
C HIS A 434 8.51 -18.96 -12.67
N LEU A 435 8.85 -18.19 -13.69
CA LEU A 435 8.15 -16.99 -14.12
C LEU A 435 6.68 -17.31 -14.46
N THR A 436 6.45 -18.37 -15.25
CA THR A 436 5.10 -18.80 -15.63
C THR A 436 4.28 -19.23 -14.42
N SER A 437 4.89 -19.94 -13.48
CA SER A 437 4.25 -20.37 -12.23
C SER A 437 3.86 -19.21 -11.35
N ASP A 438 4.76 -18.24 -11.14
CA ASP A 438 4.51 -17.08 -10.29
C ASP A 438 3.43 -16.16 -10.93
N ILE A 439 3.46 -15.98 -12.24
CA ILE A 439 2.41 -15.22 -12.96
C ILE A 439 1.04 -15.91 -12.84
N LYS A 440 0.98 -17.26 -13.00
CA LYS A 440 -0.27 -18.01 -12.82
C LYS A 440 -0.86 -17.85 -11.43
N LYS A 441 -0.04 -17.80 -10.38
CA LYS A 441 -0.48 -17.57 -9.00
C LYS A 441 -1.08 -16.16 -8.84
N LEU A 442 -0.46 -15.14 -9.46
CA LEU A 442 -0.93 -13.77 -9.37
C LEU A 442 -2.25 -13.57 -10.11
N VAL A 443 -2.34 -14.06 -11.34
CA VAL A 443 -3.53 -13.81 -12.18
C VAL A 443 -4.70 -14.73 -11.81
N GLY A 444 -4.43 -15.95 -11.31
CA GLY A 444 -5.44 -16.89 -10.86
C GLY A 444 -5.97 -16.56 -9.46
N PRO A 445 -5.44 -17.20 -8.39
CA PRO A 445 -5.98 -17.07 -7.04
C PRO A 445 -5.87 -15.66 -6.44
N GLU A 446 -4.88 -14.87 -6.86
CA GLU A 446 -4.67 -13.50 -6.36
C GLU A 446 -5.43 -12.42 -7.15
N HIS A 447 -6.15 -12.80 -8.21
CA HIS A 447 -6.98 -11.92 -9.05
C HIS A 447 -6.28 -10.64 -9.53
N VAL A 448 -4.97 -10.70 -9.78
CA VAL A 448 -4.21 -9.60 -10.38
C VAL A 448 -4.58 -9.49 -11.85
N ARG A 449 -4.78 -8.27 -12.34
CA ARG A 449 -5.02 -8.01 -13.77
C ARG A 449 -3.75 -8.31 -14.57
N PRO A 450 -3.84 -9.05 -15.69
CA PRO A 450 -2.65 -9.35 -16.51
C PRO A 450 -1.89 -8.10 -16.95
N GLY A 451 -2.60 -7.04 -17.37
CA GLY A 451 -2.01 -5.76 -17.79
C GLY A 451 -1.25 -5.01 -16.70
N ALA A 452 -1.48 -5.33 -15.42
CA ALA A 452 -0.73 -4.76 -14.31
C ALA A 452 0.70 -5.36 -14.16
N ILE A 453 1.00 -6.42 -14.92
CA ILE A 453 2.26 -7.16 -14.87
C ILE A 453 3.15 -6.76 -16.05
N VAL A 454 4.37 -6.35 -15.75
CA VAL A 454 5.41 -6.07 -16.74
C VAL A 454 6.66 -6.89 -16.45
N ILE A 455 7.19 -7.54 -17.48
CA ILE A 455 8.45 -8.27 -17.44
C ILE A 455 9.53 -7.38 -18.03
N LEU A 456 10.50 -6.97 -17.22
CA LEU A 456 11.63 -6.14 -17.67
C LEU A 456 12.86 -7.01 -17.94
N LEU A 457 13.46 -6.76 -19.10
CA LEU A 457 14.57 -7.52 -19.66
C LEU A 457 15.81 -6.64 -19.77
N ASN A 458 16.96 -7.20 -19.42
CA ASN A 458 18.27 -6.56 -19.64
C ASN A 458 18.83 -6.83 -21.05
N THR A 459 18.21 -7.74 -21.78
CA THR A 459 18.62 -8.14 -23.13
C THR A 459 17.43 -8.04 -24.08
N PRO A 460 17.64 -7.98 -25.38
CA PRO A 460 16.55 -8.13 -26.35
C PRO A 460 15.74 -9.40 -26.07
N LYS A 461 14.44 -9.37 -26.35
CA LYS A 461 13.52 -10.47 -26.07
C LYS A 461 14.01 -11.81 -26.63
N GLU A 462 14.55 -11.78 -27.83
CA GLU A 462 15.05 -12.96 -28.56
C GLU A 462 16.23 -13.65 -27.85
N GLN A 463 16.96 -12.90 -27.03
CA GLN A 463 18.11 -13.36 -26.23
C GLN A 463 17.76 -13.61 -24.76
N SER A 464 16.48 -13.53 -24.43
CA SER A 464 15.96 -13.71 -23.07
C SER A 464 15.22 -15.05 -22.97
N PRO A 465 14.90 -15.54 -21.75
CA PRO A 465 14.05 -16.72 -21.55
C PRO A 465 12.69 -16.65 -22.26
N LEU A 466 12.21 -15.44 -22.57
CA LEU A 466 10.97 -15.25 -23.33
C LEU A 466 11.11 -15.61 -24.80
N GLY A 467 12.28 -15.48 -25.40
CA GLY A 467 12.59 -15.86 -26.79
C GLY A 467 11.47 -15.53 -27.77
N GLY A 468 11.03 -16.54 -28.54
CA GLY A 468 9.91 -16.46 -29.47
C GLY A 468 8.52 -16.56 -28.84
N ALA A 469 8.37 -16.55 -27.51
CA ALA A 469 7.08 -16.71 -26.83
C ALA A 469 6.10 -15.58 -27.23
N LYS A 470 4.90 -15.98 -27.67
CA LYS A 470 3.78 -15.08 -27.98
C LYS A 470 2.78 -14.97 -26.84
N ALA A 471 2.88 -15.84 -25.87
CA ALA A 471 2.02 -15.88 -24.68
C ALA A 471 2.79 -16.43 -23.48
N ILE A 472 2.39 -16.02 -22.28
CA ILE A 472 2.89 -16.55 -21.01
C ILE A 472 1.72 -16.77 -20.03
N ALA A 473 1.74 -17.86 -19.28
CA ALA A 473 0.69 -18.20 -18.33
C ALA A 473 -0.74 -18.26 -18.94
N GLY A 474 -0.87 -18.42 -20.25
CA GLY A 474 -2.15 -18.41 -20.96
C GLY A 474 -2.62 -17.02 -21.45
N TYR A 475 -1.83 -15.97 -21.25
CA TYR A 475 -2.13 -14.60 -21.68
C TYR A 475 -1.19 -14.16 -22.82
N PRO A 476 -1.68 -13.35 -23.78
CA PRO A 476 -0.83 -12.77 -24.81
C PRO A 476 0.33 -11.98 -24.18
N LEU A 477 1.50 -12.04 -24.80
CA LEU A 477 2.72 -11.35 -24.37
C LEU A 477 3.06 -10.25 -25.37
N GLU A 478 2.86 -9.00 -24.97
CA GLU A 478 2.97 -7.82 -25.83
C GLU A 478 4.10 -6.89 -25.38
N SER A 479 4.70 -6.18 -26.34
CA SER A 479 5.69 -5.15 -26.02
C SER A 479 5.02 -3.89 -25.50
N THR A 480 5.66 -3.22 -24.53
CA THR A 480 5.22 -1.89 -24.07
C THR A 480 5.52 -0.78 -25.09
N TYR A 481 6.23 -1.07 -26.17
CA TYR A 481 6.62 -0.09 -27.17
C TYR A 481 5.40 0.57 -27.82
N GLY A 482 5.23 1.87 -27.57
CA GLY A 482 4.17 2.70 -28.12
C GLY A 482 2.80 2.57 -27.43
N ARG A 483 2.52 1.52 -26.69
CA ARG A 483 1.22 1.34 -26.01
C ARG A 483 1.32 0.44 -24.78
N TYR A 484 1.23 1.02 -23.62
CA TYR A 484 1.09 0.30 -22.36
C TYR A 484 -0.25 0.64 -21.69
N ASP A 485 -1.08 -0.38 -21.45
CA ASP A 485 -2.39 -0.26 -20.82
C ASP A 485 -2.50 -1.25 -19.64
N PRO A 486 -2.42 -0.76 -18.39
CA PRO A 486 -2.55 -1.61 -17.21
C PRO A 486 -3.90 -2.32 -17.07
N SER A 487 -4.93 -1.89 -17.79
CA SER A 487 -6.26 -2.51 -17.76
C SER A 487 -6.44 -3.66 -18.76
N ALA A 488 -5.49 -3.84 -19.67
CA ALA A 488 -5.57 -4.84 -20.73
C ALA A 488 -5.53 -6.28 -20.18
N ARG A 489 -6.03 -7.23 -20.99
CA ARG A 489 -6.00 -8.67 -20.70
C ARG A 489 -4.77 -9.36 -21.31
N GLN A 490 -3.62 -8.71 -21.25
CA GLN A 490 -2.35 -9.20 -21.76
C GLN A 490 -1.24 -8.87 -20.77
N ILE A 491 -0.13 -9.62 -20.84
CA ILE A 491 1.07 -9.36 -20.05
C ILE A 491 2.05 -8.61 -20.93
N TYR A 492 2.75 -7.65 -20.33
CA TYR A 492 3.68 -6.84 -21.06
C TYR A 492 5.13 -7.22 -20.80
N TYR A 493 5.99 -7.04 -21.80
CA TYR A 493 7.44 -7.07 -21.64
C TYR A 493 8.08 -5.80 -22.19
N SER A 494 9.25 -5.46 -21.71
CA SER A 494 10.02 -4.31 -22.17
C SER A 494 11.50 -4.45 -21.88
N THR A 495 12.33 -3.68 -22.56
CA THR A 495 13.69 -3.43 -22.12
C THR A 495 13.74 -2.19 -21.22
N ILE A 496 14.88 -2.02 -20.54
CA ILE A 496 15.10 -0.91 -19.60
C ILE A 496 14.93 0.46 -20.27
N GLU A 497 15.45 0.61 -21.48
CA GLU A 497 15.46 1.87 -22.22
C GLU A 497 14.04 2.28 -22.65
N ILE A 498 13.24 1.29 -23.04
CA ILE A 498 11.85 1.52 -23.49
C ILE A 498 10.94 1.81 -22.30
N PHE A 499 11.15 1.11 -21.16
CA PHE A 499 10.29 1.25 -19.97
C PHE A 499 10.76 2.36 -19.02
N LYS A 500 11.89 3.00 -19.29
CA LYS A 500 12.39 4.10 -18.47
C LYS A 500 11.36 5.22 -18.35
N GLY A 501 11.07 5.64 -17.11
CA GLY A 501 10.05 6.64 -16.79
C GLY A 501 8.61 6.13 -16.73
N LEU A 502 8.31 4.93 -17.25
CA LEU A 502 7.04 4.25 -17.03
C LEU A 502 7.05 3.50 -15.69
N GLU A 503 5.89 3.00 -15.30
CA GLU A 503 5.70 2.27 -14.04
C GLU A 503 4.63 1.19 -14.20
N ALA A 504 4.72 0.13 -13.41
CA ALA A 504 3.75 -0.94 -13.36
C ALA A 504 3.43 -1.32 -11.91
N ASP A 505 2.26 -1.89 -11.69
CA ASP A 505 1.88 -2.35 -10.34
C ASP A 505 2.77 -3.50 -9.91
N ILE A 506 3.09 -4.42 -10.82
CA ILE A 506 3.95 -5.58 -10.59
C ILE A 506 5.03 -5.64 -11.66
N VAL A 507 6.28 -5.75 -11.23
CA VAL A 507 7.44 -5.91 -12.12
C VAL A 507 8.12 -7.25 -11.84
N PHE A 508 8.38 -7.97 -12.93
CA PHE A 508 9.28 -9.12 -12.97
C PHE A 508 10.57 -8.67 -13.66
N LEU A 509 11.66 -8.63 -12.92
CA LEU A 509 12.97 -8.21 -13.43
C LEU A 509 13.83 -9.44 -13.73
N LEU A 510 14.14 -9.66 -15.00
CA LEU A 510 15.01 -10.73 -15.47
C LEU A 510 16.42 -10.15 -15.73
N LEU A 511 17.37 -10.45 -14.84
CA LEU A 511 18.72 -9.88 -14.89
C LEU A 511 19.63 -10.59 -15.90
N GLY A 512 19.35 -11.86 -16.23
CA GLY A 512 20.23 -12.67 -17.08
C GLY A 512 21.56 -13.02 -16.37
N SER A 513 22.49 -13.64 -17.10
CA SER A 513 23.79 -14.12 -16.57
C SER A 513 24.98 -13.18 -16.86
N ALA A 514 24.81 -12.11 -17.62
CA ALA A 514 25.91 -11.36 -18.23
C ALA A 514 26.31 -10.07 -17.47
N LEU A 515 25.68 -9.73 -16.35
CA LEU A 515 25.96 -8.48 -15.64
C LEU A 515 27.04 -8.67 -14.56
N ASP A 516 28.02 -7.77 -14.53
CA ASP A 516 28.86 -7.62 -13.36
C ASP A 516 28.06 -7.10 -12.15
N LEU A 517 28.66 -7.19 -10.96
CA LEU A 517 27.96 -6.85 -9.72
C LEU A 517 27.49 -5.39 -9.68
N ALA A 518 28.22 -4.45 -10.26
CA ALA A 518 27.89 -3.02 -10.26
C ALA A 518 26.74 -2.72 -11.22
N ALA A 519 26.81 -3.24 -12.45
CA ALA A 519 25.74 -3.13 -13.44
C ALA A 519 24.46 -3.80 -12.96
N CYS A 520 24.56 -4.97 -12.30
CA CYS A 520 23.44 -5.66 -11.68
C CYS A 520 22.74 -4.78 -10.61
N ARG A 521 23.50 -4.15 -9.72
CA ARG A 521 22.95 -3.24 -8.69
C ARG A 521 22.26 -2.03 -9.31
N GLN A 522 22.86 -1.42 -10.33
CA GLN A 522 22.25 -0.30 -11.05
C GLN A 522 20.96 -0.71 -11.78
N ALA A 523 20.99 -1.85 -12.46
CA ALA A 523 19.80 -2.41 -13.13
C ALA A 523 18.66 -2.65 -12.12
N ILE A 524 18.96 -3.24 -10.95
CA ILE A 524 17.98 -3.46 -9.87
C ILE A 524 17.39 -2.12 -9.41
N TYR A 525 18.20 -1.08 -9.22
CA TYR A 525 17.71 0.22 -8.81
C TYR A 525 16.80 0.85 -9.90
N VAL A 526 17.30 0.96 -11.13
CA VAL A 526 16.59 1.63 -12.22
C VAL A 526 15.31 0.90 -12.58
N GLN A 527 15.35 -0.43 -12.71
CA GLN A 527 14.20 -1.25 -13.13
C GLN A 527 13.29 -1.61 -11.94
N GLY A 528 13.86 -1.96 -10.79
CA GLY A 528 13.10 -2.31 -9.59
C GLY A 528 12.27 -1.15 -9.06
N SER A 529 12.76 0.09 -9.21
CA SER A 529 12.00 1.29 -8.85
C SER A 529 10.75 1.54 -9.71
N ARG A 530 10.58 0.80 -10.82
CA ARG A 530 9.38 0.85 -11.68
C ARG A 530 8.20 0.07 -11.09
N ALA A 531 8.44 -0.82 -10.12
CA ALA A 531 7.40 -1.56 -9.43
C ALA A 531 6.74 -0.68 -8.36
N LYS A 532 5.42 -0.50 -8.41
CA LYS A 532 4.69 0.23 -7.37
C LYS A 532 4.49 -0.64 -6.12
N HIS A 533 4.01 -1.86 -6.31
CA HIS A 533 3.47 -2.69 -5.24
C HIS A 533 4.23 -3.99 -5.01
N LEU A 534 4.68 -4.66 -6.08
CA LEU A 534 5.35 -5.95 -5.99
C LEU A 534 6.48 -6.06 -7.00
N LEU A 535 7.62 -6.52 -6.53
CA LEU A 535 8.83 -6.73 -7.33
C LEU A 535 9.31 -8.17 -7.20
N TYR A 536 9.48 -8.82 -8.34
CA TYR A 536 10.18 -10.10 -8.48
C TYR A 536 11.53 -9.87 -9.16
N ILE A 537 12.56 -10.51 -8.68
CA ILE A 537 13.90 -10.45 -9.27
C ILE A 537 14.35 -11.87 -9.59
N TYR A 538 14.64 -12.10 -10.85
CA TYR A 538 15.16 -13.36 -11.35
C TYR A 538 16.64 -13.20 -11.65
N ARG A 539 17.45 -14.04 -11.03
CA ARG A 539 18.90 -14.10 -11.24
C ARG A 539 19.25 -15.44 -11.83
N ARG A 540 20.28 -15.44 -12.66
CA ARG A 540 20.84 -16.66 -13.20
C ARG A 540 22.21 -16.93 -12.57
N GLU A 541 22.40 -18.16 -12.07
CA GLU A 541 23.66 -18.71 -11.60
C GLU A 541 24.19 -19.76 -12.56
#